data_7efe3337d7b8a101f632f1a3cab49ade
#
_entry.id   7efe3337d7b8a101f632f1a3cab49ade
#
_cell.length_a   1.000
_cell.length_b   1.000
_cell.length_c   1.000
_cell.angle_alpha   90.00
_cell.angle_beta   90.00
_cell.angle_gamma   90.00
#
_symmetry.space_group_name_H-M   'P 1'
#
loop_
_entity.id
_entity.type
_entity.pdbx_description
1 polymer ?
#
loop_
_entity_poly.entity_id
_entity_poly.type
_entity_poly.pdbx_seq_one_letter_code
_entity_poly.pdbx_strand_id
1 'polypeptide(L)'
;MGELSSLAKLLDFLLSNPSIEVVLSGTTSTGLKMASQKYGHRVLGHGPFPLDWLPFSRKVWRTIEPDIAILVDSELWPEHFNQAKKRNIPLLIINARLSDRTFSRLSSPWLKWTHPLIFPPNLSVIAASERQHARWLELSFPSNRVQVSGNMKIDAIDQSQIDNETRINFRRELGFSNDTLVVAGV
;
A
#
# COMPACT_ATOMS: atom_id res chain seq x y z
N MET A 1 1.50 1.67 11.72
CA MET A 1 2.37 2.88 11.65
C MET A 1 3.19 2.90 10.36
N GLY A 2 3.87 1.82 9.97
CA GLY A 2 4.75 1.79 8.79
C GLY A 2 4.09 2.06 7.44
N GLU A 3 2.83 1.66 7.25
CA GLU A 3 2.12 1.85 5.98
C GLU A 3 1.83 3.32 5.67
N LEU A 4 1.28 4.06 6.63
CA LEU A 4 0.99 5.48 6.42
C LEU A 4 2.28 6.30 6.24
N SER A 5 3.34 5.95 6.95
CA SER A 5 4.65 6.60 6.79
C SER A 5 5.23 6.34 5.40
N SER A 6 5.09 5.12 4.86
CA SER A 6 5.54 4.81 3.51
C SER A 6 4.73 5.52 2.42
N LEU A 7 3.48 5.87 2.71
CA LEU A 7 2.61 6.62 1.80
C LEU A 7 2.80 8.13 1.85
N ALA A 8 3.56 8.65 2.81
CA ALA A 8 3.62 10.10 3.08
C ALA A 8 3.99 10.91 1.83
N LYS A 9 5.05 10.52 1.11
CA LYS A 9 5.47 11.22 -0.11
C LYS A 9 4.42 11.18 -1.21
N LEU A 10 3.75 10.04 -1.40
CA LEU A 10 2.68 9.91 -2.37
C LEU A 10 1.48 10.78 -2.00
N LEU A 11 1.08 10.76 -0.73
CA LEU A 11 -0.03 11.59 -0.24
C LEU A 11 0.29 13.08 -0.37
N ASP A 12 1.50 13.50 0.00
CA ASP A 12 1.92 14.88 -0.13
C ASP A 12 1.94 15.32 -1.60
N PHE A 13 2.38 14.45 -2.51
CA PHE A 13 2.33 14.70 -3.95
C PHE A 13 0.88 14.83 -4.47
N LEU A 14 0.00 13.90 -4.13
CA LEU A 14 -1.42 13.96 -4.55
C LEU A 14 -2.11 15.21 -4.00
N LEU A 15 -1.89 15.52 -2.72
CA LEU A 15 -2.49 16.65 -2.03
C LEU A 15 -1.87 18.02 -2.43
N SER A 16 -0.79 18.02 -3.19
CA SER A 16 -0.24 19.26 -3.79
C SER A 16 -1.05 19.72 -5.01
N ASN A 17 -1.83 18.85 -5.61
CA ASN A 17 -2.70 19.18 -6.73
C ASN A 17 -4.11 19.52 -6.21
N PRO A 18 -4.58 20.78 -6.34
CA PRO A 18 -5.88 21.20 -5.83
C PRO A 18 -7.09 20.55 -6.54
N SER A 19 -6.87 19.89 -7.68
CA SER A 19 -7.92 19.15 -8.41
C SER A 19 -8.07 17.70 -7.92
N ILE A 20 -7.26 17.26 -6.95
CA ILE A 20 -7.33 15.90 -6.40
C ILE A 20 -7.91 15.95 -4.98
N GLU A 21 -9.04 15.31 -4.80
CA GLU A 21 -9.64 15.08 -3.50
C GLU A 21 -9.30 13.67 -3.02
N VAL A 22 -8.84 13.55 -1.78
CA VAL A 22 -8.39 12.28 -1.20
C VAL A 22 -9.28 11.90 -0.03
N VAL A 23 -9.78 10.66 -0.02
CA VAL A 23 -10.41 10.02 1.14
C VAL A 23 -9.47 8.94 1.65
N LEU A 24 -9.14 8.98 2.94
CA LEU A 24 -8.27 8.00 3.59
C LEU A 24 -9.07 7.03 4.43
N SER A 25 -8.78 5.74 4.29
CA SER A 25 -9.33 4.72 5.17
C SER A 25 -8.22 3.79 5.69
N GLY A 26 -8.40 3.28 6.89
CA GLY A 26 -7.42 2.40 7.52
C GLY A 26 -8.07 1.34 8.38
N THR A 27 -7.38 0.20 8.52
CA THR A 27 -7.85 -0.97 9.28
C THR A 27 -7.47 -0.91 10.76
N THR A 28 -6.52 -0.04 11.15
CA THR A 28 -6.01 0.05 12.52
C THR A 28 -6.32 1.40 13.18
N SER A 29 -6.66 1.39 14.46
CA SER A 29 -6.92 2.61 15.24
C SER A 29 -5.71 3.55 15.28
N THR A 30 -4.49 3.00 15.37
CA THR A 30 -3.25 3.77 15.36
C THR A 30 -3.01 4.45 14.01
N GLY A 31 -3.24 3.72 12.90
CA GLY A 31 -3.14 4.28 11.55
C GLY A 31 -4.15 5.40 11.32
N LEU A 32 -5.39 5.20 11.78
CA LEU A 32 -6.45 6.23 11.69
C LEU A 32 -6.12 7.48 12.50
N LYS A 33 -5.59 7.32 13.72
CA LYS A 33 -5.16 8.45 14.55
C LYS A 33 -4.06 9.25 13.87
N MET A 34 -3.05 8.59 13.30
CA MET A 34 -1.99 9.25 12.54
C MET A 34 -2.51 9.95 11.28
N ALA A 35 -3.41 9.29 10.53
CA ALA A 35 -4.04 9.87 9.35
C ALA A 35 -4.81 11.14 9.71
N SER A 36 -5.61 11.09 10.77
CA SER A 36 -6.35 12.24 11.29
C SER A 36 -5.42 13.40 11.70
N GLN A 37 -4.36 13.10 12.45
CA GLN A 37 -3.43 14.12 12.95
C GLN A 37 -2.63 14.77 11.82
N LYS A 38 -2.13 13.98 10.87
CA LYS A 38 -1.22 14.48 9.83
C LYS A 38 -1.97 15.03 8.61
N TYR A 39 -3.07 14.40 8.22
CA TYR A 39 -3.76 14.68 6.97
C TYR A 39 -5.22 15.11 7.14
N GLY A 40 -5.81 15.03 8.34
CA GLY A 40 -7.24 15.24 8.56
C GLY A 40 -7.78 16.58 8.06
N HIS A 41 -6.94 17.62 8.03
CA HIS A 41 -7.29 18.95 7.51
C HIS A 41 -6.99 19.15 6.01
N ARG A 42 -6.34 18.16 5.38
CA ARG A 42 -5.92 18.22 3.96
C ARG A 42 -6.71 17.27 3.07
N VAL A 43 -7.39 16.28 3.65
CA VAL A 43 -8.17 15.28 2.93
C VAL A 43 -9.66 15.58 3.02
N LEU A 44 -10.43 15.16 2.01
CA LEU A 44 -11.88 15.31 1.99
C LEU A 44 -12.57 14.56 3.16
N GLY A 45 -11.99 13.42 3.55
CA GLY A 45 -12.47 12.62 4.67
C GLY A 45 -11.50 11.52 5.05
N HIS A 46 -11.65 11.03 6.29
CA HIS A 46 -10.89 9.88 6.76
C HIS A 46 -11.75 9.03 7.71
N GLY A 47 -11.49 7.73 7.75
CA GLY A 47 -12.27 6.83 8.60
C GLY A 47 -11.81 5.37 8.56
N PRO A 48 -12.48 4.48 9.28
CA PRO A 48 -12.17 3.07 9.26
C PRO A 48 -12.44 2.49 7.86
N PHE A 49 -11.57 1.56 7.45
CA PHE A 49 -11.80 0.80 6.22
C PHE A 49 -13.09 -0.02 6.38
N PRO A 50 -14.04 0.08 5.45
CA PRO A 50 -15.30 -0.61 5.57
C PRO A 50 -15.12 -2.12 5.47
N LEU A 51 -15.94 -2.86 6.22
CA LEU A 51 -15.94 -4.32 6.16
C LEU A 51 -16.16 -4.80 4.72
N ASP A 52 -15.41 -5.83 4.32
CA ASP A 52 -15.51 -6.48 3.00
C ASP A 52 -16.79 -7.34 2.90
N TRP A 53 -17.92 -6.69 3.15
CA TRP A 53 -19.24 -7.28 3.10
C TRP A 53 -20.22 -6.35 2.38
N LEU A 54 -21.07 -6.92 1.52
CA LEU A 54 -21.91 -6.22 0.55
C LEU A 54 -22.66 -4.99 1.07
N PRO A 55 -23.34 -5.00 2.22
CA PRO A 55 -24.08 -3.82 2.69
C PRO A 55 -23.17 -2.61 2.99
N PHE A 56 -22.01 -2.89 3.61
CA PHE A 56 -21.08 -1.82 4.02
C PHE A 56 -20.26 -1.31 2.84
N SER A 57 -19.68 -2.21 2.06
CA SER A 57 -18.92 -1.85 0.87
C SER A 57 -19.79 -1.06 -0.11
N ARG A 58 -20.99 -1.57 -0.43
CA ARG A 58 -21.94 -0.89 -1.34
C ARG A 58 -22.28 0.51 -0.87
N LYS A 59 -22.55 0.69 0.43
CA LYS A 59 -22.88 2.01 1.02
C LYS A 59 -21.71 2.99 0.80
N VAL A 60 -20.50 2.58 1.17
CA VAL A 60 -19.32 3.44 1.07
C VAL A 60 -19.02 3.80 -0.38
N TRP A 61 -19.01 2.84 -1.30
CA TRP A 61 -18.79 3.08 -2.73
C TRP A 61 -19.83 4.00 -3.36
N ARG A 62 -21.06 4.00 -2.86
CA ARG A 62 -22.12 4.92 -3.31
C ARG A 62 -22.01 6.32 -2.70
N THR A 63 -21.41 6.43 -1.52
CA THR A 63 -21.24 7.71 -0.84
C THR A 63 -20.01 8.46 -1.31
N ILE A 64 -18.90 7.74 -1.55
CA ILE A 64 -17.63 8.35 -1.96
C ILE A 64 -17.58 8.59 -3.46
N GLU A 65 -18.10 7.65 -4.27
CA GLU A 65 -18.07 7.66 -5.74
C GLU A 65 -16.68 8.00 -6.30
N PRO A 66 -15.62 7.25 -5.91
CA PRO A 66 -14.26 7.61 -6.26
C PRO A 66 -13.99 7.40 -7.76
N ASP A 67 -13.16 8.26 -8.36
CA ASP A 67 -12.66 8.08 -9.73
C ASP A 67 -11.59 6.99 -9.81
N ILE A 68 -10.86 6.74 -8.72
CA ILE A 68 -9.87 5.67 -8.57
C ILE A 68 -9.84 5.18 -7.13
N ALA A 69 -9.64 3.89 -6.93
CA ALA A 69 -9.40 3.32 -5.61
C ALA A 69 -7.98 2.73 -5.53
N ILE A 70 -7.26 3.09 -4.46
CA ILE A 70 -5.88 2.66 -4.24
C ILE A 70 -5.83 1.84 -2.95
N LEU A 71 -5.32 0.62 -3.05
CA LEU A 71 -5.05 -0.27 -1.92
C LEU A 71 -3.54 -0.40 -1.71
N VAL A 72 -3.13 -0.66 -0.50
CA VAL A 72 -1.71 -0.69 -0.12
C VAL A 72 -1.31 -2.06 0.41
N ASP A 73 -0.08 -2.47 0.10
CA ASP A 73 0.53 -3.73 0.53
C ASP A 73 -0.24 -4.99 0.02
N SER A 74 -0.70 -5.84 0.93
CA SER A 74 -1.28 -7.16 0.61
C SER A 74 -2.81 -7.19 0.70
N GLU A 75 -3.45 -6.06 0.61
CA GLU A 75 -4.87 -5.89 0.86
C GLU A 75 -5.70 -6.42 -0.33
N LEU A 76 -6.14 -7.68 -0.22
CA LEU A 76 -7.04 -8.31 -1.18
C LEU A 76 -8.45 -8.36 -0.58
N TRP A 77 -9.32 -7.49 -1.07
CA TRP A 77 -10.69 -7.31 -0.60
C TRP A 77 -11.70 -7.65 -1.70
N PRO A 78 -12.16 -8.91 -1.83
CA PRO A 78 -12.95 -9.36 -2.98
C PRO A 78 -14.23 -8.58 -3.21
N GLU A 79 -14.95 -8.20 -2.16
CA GLU A 79 -16.19 -7.45 -2.34
C GLU A 79 -15.91 -5.99 -2.76
N HIS A 80 -14.87 -5.36 -2.23
CA HIS A 80 -14.43 -4.05 -2.71
C HIS A 80 -13.99 -4.10 -4.17
N PHE A 81 -13.31 -5.16 -4.58
CA PHE A 81 -12.95 -5.39 -6.00
C PHE A 81 -14.18 -5.54 -6.88
N ASN A 82 -15.20 -6.27 -6.40
CA ASN A 82 -16.48 -6.41 -7.07
C ASN A 82 -17.24 -5.08 -7.18
N GLN A 83 -17.20 -4.22 -6.16
CA GLN A 83 -17.79 -2.89 -6.21
C GLN A 83 -17.09 -1.98 -7.24
N ALA A 84 -15.75 -2.00 -7.28
CA ALA A 84 -14.98 -1.28 -8.29
C ALA A 84 -15.29 -1.75 -9.71
N LYS A 85 -15.32 -3.09 -9.91
CA LYS A 85 -15.69 -3.71 -11.19
C LYS A 85 -17.07 -3.28 -11.67
N LYS A 86 -18.09 -3.37 -10.80
CA LYS A 86 -19.48 -3.03 -11.13
C LYS A 86 -19.66 -1.56 -11.53
N ARG A 87 -18.79 -0.69 -11.07
CA ARG A 87 -18.83 0.76 -11.34
C ARG A 87 -17.83 1.18 -12.42
N ASN A 88 -17.05 0.23 -12.93
CA ASN A 88 -15.97 0.48 -13.86
C ASN A 88 -14.92 1.48 -13.33
N ILE A 89 -14.69 1.48 -12.01
CA ILE A 89 -13.73 2.37 -11.34
C ILE A 89 -12.37 1.68 -11.36
N PRO A 90 -11.29 2.34 -11.84
CA PRO A 90 -9.93 1.82 -11.79
C PRO A 90 -9.52 1.47 -10.35
N LEU A 91 -8.90 0.30 -10.21
CA LEU A 91 -8.39 -0.21 -8.94
C LEU A 91 -6.88 -0.40 -9.05
N LEU A 92 -6.13 0.14 -8.10
CA LEU A 92 -4.69 0.06 -8.06
C LEU A 92 -4.23 -0.52 -6.73
N ILE A 93 -3.40 -1.57 -6.77
CA ILE A 93 -2.66 -2.02 -5.58
C ILE A 93 -1.23 -1.50 -5.70
N ILE A 94 -0.79 -0.73 -4.72
CA ILE A 94 0.58 -0.19 -4.65
C ILE A 94 1.38 -0.86 -3.54
N ASN A 95 2.71 -0.89 -3.70
CA ASN A 95 3.62 -1.63 -2.81
C ASN A 95 3.19 -3.09 -2.65
N ALA A 96 2.59 -3.66 -3.68
CA ALA A 96 1.92 -4.95 -3.64
C ALA A 96 2.87 -6.07 -3.22
N ARG A 97 2.45 -6.83 -2.21
CA ARG A 97 3.19 -7.97 -1.67
C ARG A 97 2.24 -9.15 -1.48
N LEU A 98 2.66 -10.29 -1.89
CA LEU A 98 1.97 -11.55 -1.58
C LEU A 98 2.82 -12.32 -0.58
N SER A 99 2.30 -12.56 0.62
CA SER A 99 2.96 -13.46 1.56
C SER A 99 3.09 -14.86 0.97
N ASP A 100 4.04 -15.65 1.44
CA ASP A 100 4.21 -17.03 0.96
C ASP A 100 2.92 -17.85 1.13
N ARG A 101 2.22 -17.63 2.24
CA ARG A 101 0.92 -18.27 2.51
C ARG A 101 -0.16 -17.84 1.52
N THR A 102 -0.29 -16.55 1.24
CA THR A 102 -1.29 -16.01 0.29
C THR A 102 -0.97 -16.50 -1.12
N PHE A 103 0.29 -16.41 -1.52
CA PHE A 103 0.75 -16.88 -2.82
C PHE A 103 0.48 -18.38 -3.02
N SER A 104 0.88 -19.23 -2.06
CA SER A 104 0.62 -20.68 -2.09
C SER A 104 -0.87 -21.02 -2.21
N ARG A 105 -1.72 -20.27 -1.48
CA ARG A 105 -3.18 -20.46 -1.59
C ARG A 105 -3.70 -20.09 -2.97
N LEU A 106 -3.35 -18.93 -3.48
CA LEU A 106 -3.80 -18.45 -4.79
C LEU A 106 -3.25 -19.30 -5.94
N SER A 107 -2.06 -19.87 -5.80
CA SER A 107 -1.45 -20.78 -6.78
C SER A 107 -2.10 -22.17 -6.80
N SER A 108 -2.91 -22.49 -5.80
CA SER A 108 -3.59 -23.78 -5.72
C SER A 108 -4.52 -23.99 -6.93
N PRO A 109 -4.49 -25.18 -7.57
CA PRO A 109 -5.37 -25.50 -8.70
C PRO A 109 -6.86 -25.25 -8.41
N TRP A 110 -7.27 -25.49 -7.16
CA TRP A 110 -8.64 -25.30 -6.69
C TRP A 110 -9.08 -23.84 -6.66
N LEU A 111 -8.16 -22.87 -6.57
CA LEU A 111 -8.47 -21.45 -6.52
C LEU A 111 -8.22 -20.73 -7.85
N LYS A 112 -7.56 -21.37 -8.82
CA LYS A 112 -7.28 -20.74 -10.13
C LYS A 112 -8.55 -20.29 -10.86
N TRP A 113 -9.63 -21.05 -10.75
CA TRP A 113 -10.92 -20.69 -11.36
C TRP A 113 -11.56 -19.45 -10.72
N THR A 114 -11.16 -19.09 -9.48
CA THR A 114 -11.66 -17.89 -8.79
C THR A 114 -10.89 -16.62 -9.18
N HIS A 115 -9.75 -16.73 -9.86
CA HIS A 115 -8.92 -15.58 -10.22
C HIS A 115 -9.68 -14.46 -10.96
N PRO A 116 -10.57 -14.73 -11.93
CA PRO A 116 -11.36 -13.69 -12.58
C PRO A 116 -12.33 -12.96 -11.64
N LEU A 117 -12.67 -13.57 -10.51
CA LEU A 117 -13.51 -12.97 -9.47
C LEU A 117 -12.67 -12.12 -8.51
N ILE A 118 -11.46 -12.59 -8.18
CA ILE A 118 -10.52 -11.93 -7.26
C ILE A 118 -9.74 -10.82 -7.97
N PHE A 119 -9.40 -11.03 -9.26
CA PHE A 119 -8.61 -10.09 -10.06
C PHE A 119 -9.45 -9.49 -11.18
N PRO A 120 -10.23 -8.45 -10.91
CA PRO A 120 -11.09 -7.84 -11.91
C PRO A 120 -10.27 -7.17 -13.04
N PRO A 121 -10.86 -6.98 -14.23
CA PRO A 121 -10.16 -6.44 -15.39
C PRO A 121 -9.68 -5.00 -15.23
N ASN A 122 -10.28 -4.24 -14.32
CA ASN A 122 -9.92 -2.87 -13.97
C ASN A 122 -8.85 -2.76 -12.86
N LEU A 123 -8.27 -3.91 -12.42
CA LEU A 123 -7.19 -3.94 -11.44
C LEU A 123 -5.83 -3.80 -12.11
N SER A 124 -5.00 -2.90 -11.59
CA SER A 124 -3.57 -2.77 -11.88
C SER A 124 -2.75 -2.95 -10.60
N VAL A 125 -1.52 -3.41 -10.73
CA VAL A 125 -0.65 -3.74 -9.60
C VAL A 125 0.71 -3.09 -9.76
N ILE A 126 1.18 -2.44 -8.72
CA ILE A 126 2.56 -1.95 -8.59
C ILE A 126 3.24 -2.76 -7.50
N ALA A 127 4.07 -3.71 -7.92
CA ALA A 127 4.76 -4.65 -7.04
C ALA A 127 5.93 -4.01 -6.30
N ALA A 128 6.14 -4.39 -5.04
CA ALA A 128 7.20 -3.87 -4.19
C ALA A 128 8.62 -4.38 -4.55
N SER A 129 8.73 -5.37 -5.43
CA SER A 129 10.01 -5.92 -5.89
C SER A 129 9.82 -6.85 -7.11
N GLU A 130 10.91 -7.17 -7.80
CA GLU A 130 10.91 -8.15 -8.90
C GLU A 130 10.39 -9.53 -8.45
N ARG A 131 10.72 -9.97 -7.24
CA ARG A 131 10.19 -11.22 -6.67
C ARG A 131 8.66 -11.17 -6.55
N GLN A 132 8.12 -10.05 -6.14
CA GLN A 132 6.67 -9.88 -6.03
C GLN A 132 6.01 -9.79 -7.40
N HIS A 133 6.62 -9.10 -8.35
CA HIS A 133 6.18 -9.06 -9.73
C HIS A 133 6.09 -10.47 -10.34
N ALA A 134 7.15 -11.29 -10.20
CA ALA A 134 7.14 -12.68 -10.67
C ALA A 134 5.97 -13.50 -10.09
N ARG A 135 5.65 -13.33 -8.80
CA ARG A 135 4.50 -13.99 -8.16
C ARG A 135 3.16 -13.62 -8.81
N TRP A 136 2.97 -12.36 -9.18
CA TRP A 136 1.75 -11.94 -9.87
C TRP A 136 1.65 -12.57 -11.26
N LEU A 137 2.76 -12.66 -11.99
CA LEU A 137 2.79 -13.34 -13.28
C LEU A 137 2.50 -14.84 -13.17
N GLU A 138 3.05 -15.51 -12.16
CA GLU A 138 2.78 -16.93 -11.87
C GLU A 138 1.29 -17.21 -11.53
N LEU A 139 0.59 -16.21 -10.97
CA LEU A 139 -0.85 -16.25 -10.76
C LEU A 139 -1.65 -15.96 -12.05
N SER A 140 -0.99 -15.90 -13.20
CA SER A 140 -1.60 -15.58 -14.50
C SER A 140 -2.20 -14.17 -14.56
N PHE A 141 -1.68 -13.25 -13.73
CA PHE A 141 -2.07 -11.85 -13.82
C PHE A 141 -1.46 -11.22 -15.09
N PRO A 142 -2.20 -10.41 -15.86
CA PRO A 142 -1.70 -9.86 -17.11
C PRO A 142 -0.45 -9.00 -16.92
N SER A 143 0.61 -9.29 -17.68
CA SER A 143 1.91 -8.59 -17.57
C SER A 143 1.83 -7.10 -17.86
N ASN A 144 0.91 -6.67 -18.72
CA ASN A 144 0.69 -5.26 -19.03
C ASN A 144 -0.02 -4.48 -17.90
N ARG A 145 -0.48 -5.15 -16.85
CA ARG A 145 -1.16 -4.56 -15.71
C ARG A 145 -0.38 -4.72 -14.39
N VAL A 146 0.83 -5.24 -14.45
CA VAL A 146 1.73 -5.32 -13.29
C VAL A 146 3.05 -4.65 -13.61
N GLN A 147 3.51 -3.79 -12.68
CA GLN A 147 4.76 -3.05 -12.78
C GLN A 147 5.52 -3.15 -11.46
N VAL A 148 6.79 -2.78 -11.45
CA VAL A 148 7.63 -2.73 -10.25
C VAL A 148 8.00 -1.28 -9.95
N SER A 149 7.73 -0.81 -8.73
CA SER A 149 8.20 0.51 -8.27
C SER A 149 9.32 0.43 -7.23
N GLY A 150 9.56 -0.74 -6.67
CA GLY A 150 10.38 -0.87 -5.48
C GLY A 150 9.58 -0.75 -4.19
N ASN A 151 10.27 -0.83 -3.06
CA ASN A 151 9.66 -0.82 -1.73
C ASN A 151 9.50 0.61 -1.21
N MET A 152 8.27 1.09 -1.16
CA MET A 152 7.93 2.44 -0.68
C MET A 152 8.40 2.74 0.76
N LYS A 153 8.68 1.71 1.57
CA LYS A 153 9.25 1.91 2.92
C LYS A 153 10.66 2.48 2.89
N ILE A 154 11.41 2.24 1.81
CA ILE A 154 12.75 2.81 1.62
C ILE A 154 12.64 4.31 1.34
N ASP A 155 11.63 4.74 0.59
CA ASP A 155 11.40 6.14 0.29
C ASP A 155 10.99 6.97 1.52
N ALA A 156 10.44 6.30 2.53
CA ALA A 156 10.10 6.94 3.81
C ALA A 156 11.33 7.24 4.69
N ILE A 157 12.49 6.66 4.36
CA ILE A 157 13.74 6.94 5.07
C ILE A 157 14.34 8.23 4.49
N ASP A 158 14.32 9.27 5.30
CA ASP A 158 14.97 10.53 4.93
C ASP A 158 16.49 10.39 5.13
N GLN A 159 17.19 10.02 4.05
CA GLN A 159 18.65 9.89 4.07
C GLN A 159 19.38 11.23 4.26
N SER A 160 18.71 12.35 4.04
CA SER A 160 19.30 13.69 4.20
C SER A 160 19.55 14.05 5.66
N GLN A 161 18.88 13.37 6.60
CA GLN A 161 19.05 13.59 8.04
C GLN A 161 20.23 12.82 8.65
N ILE A 162 20.86 11.93 7.89
CA ILE A 162 22.00 11.15 8.35
C ILE A 162 23.26 11.75 7.71
N ASP A 163 23.64 12.94 8.15
CA ASP A 163 24.93 13.50 7.81
C ASP A 163 26.08 12.73 8.52
N ASN A 164 27.29 12.95 8.07
CA ASN A 164 28.47 12.28 8.66
C ASN A 164 28.67 12.66 10.14
N GLU A 165 28.28 13.85 10.52
CA GLU A 165 28.43 14.33 11.90
C GLU A 165 27.42 13.61 12.83
N THR A 166 26.17 13.53 12.45
CA THR A 166 25.14 12.75 13.15
C THR A 166 25.54 11.29 13.30
N ARG A 167 26.08 10.69 12.24
CA ARG A 167 26.56 9.31 12.27
C ARG A 167 27.72 9.11 13.26
N ILE A 168 28.70 10.03 13.29
CA ILE A 168 29.83 9.99 14.21
C ILE A 168 29.36 10.17 15.66
N ASN A 169 28.42 11.06 15.91
CA ASN A 169 27.85 11.29 17.23
C ASN A 169 27.10 10.09 17.75
N PHE A 170 26.25 9.43 16.94
CA PHE A 170 25.59 8.18 17.32
C PHE A 170 26.58 7.06 17.62
N ARG A 171 27.63 6.91 16.81
CA ARG A 171 28.67 5.90 17.07
C ARG A 171 29.34 6.13 18.43
N ARG A 172 29.64 7.40 18.75
CA ARG A 172 30.27 7.79 20.03
C ARG A 172 29.33 7.52 21.21
N GLU A 173 28.05 7.88 21.11
CA GLU A 173 27.03 7.63 22.13
C GLU A 173 26.87 6.13 22.42
N LEU A 174 26.96 5.31 21.40
CA LEU A 174 26.86 3.84 21.51
C LEU A 174 28.19 3.18 21.88
N GLY A 175 29.27 3.95 22.13
CA GLY A 175 30.58 3.44 22.51
C GLY A 175 31.37 2.77 21.39
N PHE A 176 31.04 3.03 20.12
CA PHE A 176 31.77 2.47 18.98
C PHE A 176 32.84 3.43 18.49
N SER A 177 34.04 2.91 18.21
CA SER A 177 35.07 3.66 17.48
C SER A 177 34.72 3.85 16.01
N ASN A 178 35.40 4.79 15.34
CA ASN A 178 35.15 5.04 13.92
C ASN A 178 35.47 3.85 13.02
N ASP A 179 36.41 3.00 13.44
CA ASP A 179 36.87 1.82 12.70
C ASP A 179 36.13 0.52 13.05
N THR A 180 35.19 0.59 14.01
CA THR A 180 34.40 -0.59 14.40
C THR A 180 33.36 -0.91 13.34
N LEU A 181 33.37 -2.14 12.81
CA LEU A 181 32.27 -2.65 11.99
C LEU A 181 31.07 -2.94 12.90
N VAL A 182 29.98 -2.23 12.68
CA VAL A 182 28.71 -2.44 13.41
C VAL A 182 27.73 -3.12 12.47
N VAL A 183 27.26 -4.30 12.86
CA VAL A 183 26.19 -5.04 12.18
C VAL A 183 24.96 -5.01 13.09
N ALA A 184 23.89 -4.37 12.64
CA ALA A 184 22.61 -4.38 13.34
C ALA A 184 21.68 -5.40 12.65
N GLY A 185 21.15 -6.33 13.44
CA GLY A 185 20.07 -7.24 13.04
C GLY A 185 18.74 -6.80 13.66
N VAL A 186 17.66 -6.89 12.89
CA VAL A 186 16.28 -6.62 13.33
C VAL A 186 15.45 -7.89 13.17
#